data_09cccfba4f22fe2805e9f49c883a726e
#
_entry.id   09cccfba4f22fe2805e9f49c883a726e
#
_cell.length_a   1.000
_cell.length_b   1.000
_cell.length_c   1.000
_cell.angle_alpha   90.00
_cell.angle_beta   90.00
_cell.angle_gamma   90.00
#
_symmetry.space_group_name_H-M   'P 1'
#
loop_
_entity.id
_entity.type
_entity.pdbx_description
1 polymer ?
#
loop_
_entity_poly.entity_id
_entity_poly.type
_entity_poly.pdbx_seq_one_letter_code
_entity_poly.pdbx_strand_id
1 'polypeptide(L)'
;VHVLADLPNIWYDTAAVNDLYTHYVLMKHEDRRRVMFGSDNVCAGCVRGKYVTWGRAWTHFAGEEDAPHCDGRATFVIYEQLRQERQVAEMLGLSKTEIEEHFSGNAKRFFAQVRANRTA
;
A
#
# COMPACT_ATOMS: atom_id res chain seq x y z
N VAL A 1 13.19 9.33 2.87
CA VAL A 1 12.38 8.93 1.71
C VAL A 1 13.12 9.18 0.41
N HIS A 2 13.98 10.18 0.32
CA HIS A 2 14.70 10.51 -0.93
C HIS A 2 15.97 9.67 -1.22
N VAL A 3 16.35 8.77 -0.31
CA VAL A 3 17.60 7.99 -0.43
C VAL A 3 17.61 7.04 -1.63
N LEU A 4 16.44 6.60 -2.08
CA LEU A 4 16.29 5.63 -3.17
C LEU A 4 15.67 6.22 -4.44
N ALA A 5 15.23 7.49 -4.41
CA ALA A 5 14.52 8.11 -5.54
C ALA A 5 15.34 8.15 -6.82
N ASP A 6 16.67 8.33 -6.70
CA ASP A 6 17.61 8.41 -7.82
C ASP A 6 18.01 7.05 -8.40
N LEU A 7 17.57 5.95 -7.79
CA LEU A 7 17.88 4.60 -8.26
C LEU A 7 16.80 4.10 -9.23
N PRO A 8 17.09 3.97 -10.54
CA PRO A 8 16.05 3.70 -11.56
C PRO A 8 15.49 2.27 -11.49
N ASN A 9 16.15 1.36 -10.81
CA ASN A 9 15.76 -0.06 -10.71
C ASN A 9 15.03 -0.41 -9.42
N ILE A 10 14.74 0.58 -8.57
CA ILE A 10 13.95 0.36 -7.37
C ILE A 10 12.47 0.45 -7.71
N TRP A 11 11.74 -0.56 -7.29
CA TRP A 11 10.28 -0.63 -7.36
C TRP A 11 9.75 -0.81 -5.94
N TYR A 12 8.57 -0.30 -5.70
CA TYR A 12 7.91 -0.33 -4.40
C TYR A 12 6.65 -1.17 -4.48
N ASP A 13 6.43 -1.99 -3.48
CA ASP A 13 5.21 -2.73 -3.26
C ASP A 13 4.56 -2.23 -1.96
N THR A 14 3.26 -2.01 -1.95
CA THR A 14 2.53 -1.50 -0.79
C THR A 14 1.95 -2.60 0.09
N ALA A 15 2.35 -3.86 -0.11
CA ALA A 15 1.84 -5.00 0.65
C ALA A 15 1.98 -4.79 2.16
N ALA A 16 0.89 -5.02 2.87
CA ALA A 16 0.78 -4.86 4.32
C ALA A 16 1.14 -3.46 4.87
N VAL A 17 1.23 -2.45 4.02
CA VAL A 17 1.40 -1.06 4.49
C VAL A 17 0.03 -0.50 4.86
N ASN A 18 -0.20 -0.24 6.14
CA ASN A 18 -1.44 0.31 6.67
C ASN A 18 -1.21 1.64 7.41
N ASP A 19 -0.35 2.47 6.85
CA ASP A 19 -0.06 3.81 7.35
C ASP A 19 -0.31 4.85 6.26
N LEU A 20 -1.28 5.71 6.49
CA LEU A 20 -1.66 6.78 5.57
C LEU A 20 -0.49 7.67 5.17
N TYR A 21 0.37 8.02 6.14
CA TYR A 21 1.51 8.89 5.89
C TYR A 21 2.54 8.23 4.97
N THR A 22 2.80 6.95 5.15
CA THR A 22 3.72 6.19 4.29
C THR A 22 3.21 6.14 2.85
N HIS A 23 1.92 5.82 2.63
CA HIS A 23 1.32 5.87 1.30
C HIS A 23 1.40 7.27 0.68
N TYR A 24 1.07 8.31 1.47
CA TYR A 24 1.13 9.69 1.00
C TYR A 24 2.53 10.09 0.56
N VAL A 25 3.54 9.81 1.39
CA VAL A 25 4.93 10.17 1.09
C VAL A 25 5.43 9.41 -0.13
N LEU A 26 5.13 8.11 -0.23
CA LEU A 26 5.52 7.27 -1.36
C LEU A 26 4.91 7.80 -2.67
N MET A 27 3.60 8.01 -2.70
CA MET A 27 2.88 8.45 -3.89
C MET A 27 3.16 9.92 -4.27
N LYS A 28 3.62 10.73 -3.34
CA LYS A 28 3.95 12.14 -3.58
C LYS A 28 5.37 12.34 -4.08
N HIS A 29 6.34 11.58 -3.58
CA HIS A 29 7.76 11.87 -3.75
C HIS A 29 8.50 10.87 -4.63
N GLU A 30 7.96 9.66 -4.80
CA GLU A 30 8.54 8.66 -5.68
C GLU A 30 7.91 8.69 -7.08
N ASP A 31 8.58 8.08 -8.06
CA ASP A 31 7.98 7.86 -9.37
C ASP A 31 6.82 6.89 -9.25
N ARG A 32 5.59 7.39 -9.34
CA ARG A 32 4.35 6.60 -9.21
C ARG A 32 4.28 5.41 -10.16
N ARG A 33 5.00 5.44 -11.29
CA ARG A 33 5.07 4.33 -12.24
C ARG A 33 5.85 3.13 -11.70
N ARG A 34 6.54 3.31 -10.58
CA ARG A 34 7.31 2.28 -9.87
C ARG A 34 6.68 1.84 -8.55
N VAL A 35 5.51 2.37 -8.22
CA VAL A 35 4.75 2.01 -7.01
C VAL A 35 3.60 1.09 -7.39
N MET A 36 3.59 -0.11 -6.85
CA MET A 36 2.61 -1.16 -7.15
C MET A 36 1.76 -1.46 -5.93
N PHE A 37 0.49 -1.72 -6.14
CA PHE A 37 -0.35 -2.30 -5.12
C PHE A 37 0.06 -3.74 -4.84
N GLY A 38 0.25 -4.07 -3.57
CA GLY A 38 0.38 -5.42 -3.07
C GLY A 38 -0.55 -5.64 -1.88
N SER A 39 -1.10 -6.85 -1.75
CA SER A 39 -2.09 -7.16 -0.71
C SER A 39 -1.52 -7.97 0.45
N ASP A 40 -0.38 -8.63 0.26
CA ASP A 40 0.12 -9.67 1.18
C ASP A 40 -0.98 -10.68 1.57
N ASN A 41 -1.74 -11.13 0.58
CA ASN A 41 -3.05 -11.75 0.75
C ASN A 41 -3.03 -13.00 1.65
N VAL A 42 -1.95 -13.74 1.63
CA VAL A 42 -1.87 -14.99 2.40
C VAL A 42 -1.52 -14.73 3.87
N CYS A 43 -0.73 -13.70 4.15
CA CYS A 43 -0.18 -13.46 5.49
C CYS A 43 -0.90 -12.32 6.24
N ALA A 44 -1.18 -11.21 5.60
CA ALA A 44 -1.77 -10.04 6.24
C ALA A 44 -3.12 -9.62 5.65
N GLY A 45 -3.27 -9.61 4.34
CA GLY A 45 -4.47 -9.09 3.69
C GLY A 45 -5.77 -9.79 4.11
N CYS A 46 -5.73 -11.09 4.38
CA CYS A 46 -6.87 -11.88 4.82
C CYS A 46 -7.10 -11.89 6.33
N VAL A 47 -6.24 -11.24 7.12
CA VAL A 47 -6.42 -11.18 8.57
C VAL A 47 -7.59 -10.27 8.90
N ARG A 48 -8.51 -10.79 9.71
CA ARG A 48 -9.66 -10.05 10.23
C ARG A 48 -9.44 -9.72 11.69
N GLY A 49 -9.65 -8.47 12.06
CA GLY A 49 -9.53 -8.02 13.43
C GLY A 49 -9.90 -6.56 13.60
N LYS A 50 -9.74 -6.04 14.81
CA LYS A 50 -9.87 -4.61 15.09
C LYS A 50 -8.54 -3.94 14.73
N TYR A 51 -8.60 -2.93 13.90
CA TYR A 51 -7.43 -2.22 13.40
C TYR A 51 -7.16 -0.97 14.24
N VAL A 52 -5.90 -0.78 14.59
CA VAL A 52 -5.43 0.36 15.41
C VAL A 52 -4.16 0.94 14.81
N THR A 53 -4.07 2.27 14.78
CA THR A 53 -2.86 3.00 14.39
C THR A 53 -2.33 3.83 15.54
N TRP A 54 -1.00 3.89 15.68
CA TRP A 54 -0.28 4.79 16.56
C TRP A 54 0.76 5.58 15.76
N GLY A 55 0.42 6.78 15.37
CA GLY A 55 1.30 7.55 14.50
C GLY A 55 1.58 6.80 13.19
N ARG A 56 2.83 6.35 12.99
CA ARG A 56 3.26 5.58 11.82
C ARG A 56 3.32 4.06 12.04
N ALA A 57 2.91 3.61 13.20
CA ALA A 57 2.77 2.19 13.48
C ALA A 57 1.31 1.77 13.38
N TRP A 58 1.08 0.52 13.04
CA TRP A 58 -0.24 -0.08 13.03
C TRP A 58 -0.19 -1.51 13.55
N THR A 59 -1.32 -1.97 14.05
CA THR A 59 -1.52 -3.37 14.43
C THR A 59 -3.00 -3.72 14.30
N HIS A 60 -3.32 -4.98 14.45
CA HIS A 60 -4.69 -5.46 14.58
C HIS A 60 -4.79 -6.42 15.76
N PHE A 61 -5.97 -6.45 16.36
CA PHE A 61 -6.31 -7.38 17.43
C PHE A 61 -7.28 -8.42 16.86
N ALA A 62 -6.88 -9.68 16.84
CA ALA A 62 -7.68 -10.78 16.29
C ALA A 62 -8.78 -11.26 17.25
N GLY A 63 -8.70 -10.89 18.53
CA GLY A 63 -9.61 -11.30 19.59
C GLY A 63 -10.70 -10.29 19.91
N GLU A 64 -11.32 -10.50 21.06
CA GLU A 64 -12.36 -9.62 21.62
C GLU A 64 -11.78 -8.48 22.47
N GLU A 65 -10.45 -8.28 22.43
CA GLU A 65 -9.83 -7.22 23.21
C GLU A 65 -10.47 -5.88 22.88
N ASP A 66 -10.96 -5.24 23.93
CA ASP A 66 -11.44 -3.87 23.84
C ASP A 66 -10.24 -2.91 23.90
N ALA A 67 -9.95 -2.30 22.78
CA ALA A 67 -9.06 -1.16 22.75
C ALA A 67 -9.91 0.10 22.95
N PRO A 68 -9.87 0.74 24.14
CA PRO A 68 -10.60 1.99 24.37
C PRO A 68 -10.22 3.01 23.30
N HIS A 69 -11.18 3.75 22.81
CA HIS A 69 -10.99 4.76 21.77
C HIS A 69 -10.78 4.25 20.33
N CYS A 70 -10.91 2.94 20.09
CA CYS A 70 -10.86 2.38 18.75
C CYS A 70 -12.28 2.07 18.25
N ASP A 71 -12.48 2.13 16.95
CA ASP A 71 -13.70 1.59 16.35
C ASP A 71 -13.76 0.08 16.64
N GLY A 72 -14.75 -0.35 17.41
CA GLY A 72 -14.91 -1.74 17.85
C GLY A 72 -15.24 -2.73 16.73
N ARG A 73 -15.48 -2.26 15.52
CA ARG A 73 -15.84 -3.11 14.39
C ARG A 73 -14.62 -3.84 13.82
N ALA A 74 -14.71 -5.16 13.71
CA ALA A 74 -13.68 -5.94 13.05
C ALA A 74 -13.71 -5.70 11.53
N THR A 75 -12.54 -5.49 10.95
CA THR A 75 -12.32 -5.30 9.51
C THR A 75 -11.25 -6.26 9.01
N PHE A 76 -11.06 -6.34 7.71
CA PHE A 76 -9.87 -6.98 7.14
C PHE A 76 -8.76 -5.96 6.93
N VAL A 77 -7.51 -6.37 7.15
CA VAL A 77 -6.33 -5.53 6.96
C VAL A 77 -6.31 -4.93 5.55
N ILE A 78 -6.67 -5.72 4.54
CA ILE A 78 -6.74 -5.25 3.16
C ILE A 78 -7.75 -4.11 2.96
N TYR A 79 -8.88 -4.12 3.67
CA TYR A 79 -9.86 -3.04 3.54
C TYR A 79 -9.35 -1.74 4.15
N GLU A 80 -8.58 -1.82 5.22
CA GLU A 80 -7.95 -0.64 5.82
C GLU A 80 -6.84 -0.08 4.91
N GLN A 81 -6.05 -0.95 4.29
CA GLN A 81 -5.07 -0.54 3.28
C GLN A 81 -5.76 0.18 2.11
N LEU A 82 -6.77 -0.44 1.51
CA LEU A 82 -7.53 0.15 0.39
C LEU A 82 -8.17 1.49 0.77
N ARG A 83 -8.69 1.61 2.00
CA ARG A 83 -9.25 2.87 2.49
C ARG A 83 -8.20 3.98 2.55
N GLN A 84 -7.01 3.66 3.03
CA GLN A 84 -5.91 4.64 3.13
C GLN A 84 -5.36 5.01 1.76
N GLU A 85 -5.18 4.06 0.86
CA GLU A 85 -4.78 4.34 -0.51
C GLU A 85 -5.79 5.22 -1.24
N ARG A 86 -7.08 4.98 -1.03
CA ARG A 86 -8.14 5.85 -1.55
C ARG A 86 -8.03 7.26 -0.99
N GLN A 87 -7.83 7.43 0.31
CA GLN A 87 -7.65 8.74 0.92
C GLN A 87 -6.44 9.47 0.33
N VAL A 88 -5.32 8.77 0.13
CA VAL A 88 -4.13 9.35 -0.50
C VAL A 88 -4.40 9.76 -1.95
N ALA A 89 -5.11 8.93 -2.71
CA ALA A 89 -5.49 9.26 -4.08
C ALA A 89 -6.34 10.55 -4.12
N GLU A 90 -7.30 10.70 -3.21
CA GLU A 90 -8.11 11.91 -3.06
C GLU A 90 -7.27 13.11 -2.64
N MET A 91 -6.37 12.97 -1.65
CA MET A 91 -5.49 14.05 -1.17
C MET A 91 -4.53 14.56 -2.25
N LEU A 92 -4.05 13.69 -3.11
CA LEU A 92 -3.11 14.02 -4.19
C LEU A 92 -3.80 14.34 -5.52
N GLY A 93 -5.12 14.22 -5.59
CA GLY A 93 -5.89 14.45 -6.82
C GLY A 93 -5.52 13.48 -7.95
N LEU A 94 -5.26 12.21 -7.62
CA LEU A 94 -4.85 11.23 -8.62
C LEU A 94 -5.97 11.00 -9.64
N SER A 95 -5.59 10.96 -10.90
CA SER A 95 -6.49 10.61 -11.99
C SER A 95 -6.87 9.13 -11.95
N LYS A 96 -7.98 8.77 -12.59
CA LYS A 96 -8.39 7.39 -12.77
C LYS A 96 -7.28 6.53 -13.37
N THR A 97 -6.57 7.04 -14.36
CA THR A 97 -5.46 6.34 -15.00
C THR A 97 -4.31 6.07 -14.02
N GLU A 98 -3.93 7.05 -13.19
CA GLU A 98 -2.88 6.84 -12.18
C GLU A 98 -3.29 5.78 -11.15
N ILE A 99 -4.57 5.75 -10.77
CA ILE A 99 -5.11 4.72 -9.86
C ILE A 99 -5.05 3.34 -10.53
N GLU A 100 -5.48 3.21 -11.80
CA GLU A 100 -5.41 1.95 -12.56
C GLU A 100 -3.96 1.47 -12.74
N GLU A 101 -3.03 2.39 -13.00
CA GLU A 101 -1.60 2.08 -13.09
C GLU A 101 -1.06 1.53 -11.76
N HIS A 102 -1.41 2.13 -10.64
CA HIS A 102 -1.02 1.66 -9.32
C HIS A 102 -1.53 0.24 -9.04
N PHE A 103 -2.80 -0.04 -9.32
CA PHE A 103 -3.40 -1.34 -9.03
C PHE A 103 -3.03 -2.46 -10.02
N SER A 104 -2.62 -2.15 -11.25
CA SER A 104 -2.31 -3.19 -12.23
C SER A 104 -1.23 -2.84 -13.25
N GLY A 105 -1.23 -1.62 -13.79
CA GLY A 105 -0.34 -1.24 -14.88
C GLY A 105 1.13 -1.33 -14.52
N ASN A 106 1.49 -0.83 -13.34
CA ASN A 106 2.85 -0.84 -12.83
C ASN A 106 3.38 -2.28 -12.64
N ALA A 107 2.59 -3.16 -12.06
CA ALA A 107 2.96 -4.56 -11.90
C ALA A 107 3.19 -5.26 -13.24
N LYS A 108 2.31 -5.02 -14.22
CA LYS A 108 2.50 -5.55 -15.59
C LYS A 108 3.80 -5.08 -16.21
N ARG A 109 4.12 -3.81 -16.06
CA ARG A 109 5.35 -3.18 -16.56
C ARG A 109 6.59 -3.76 -15.88
N PHE A 110 6.57 -3.91 -14.56
CA PHE A 110 7.63 -4.54 -13.79
C PHE A 110 7.91 -5.96 -14.28
N PHE A 111 6.90 -6.81 -14.37
CA PHE A 111 7.08 -8.19 -14.83
C PHE A 111 7.54 -8.28 -16.29
N ALA A 112 7.14 -7.37 -17.15
CA ALA A 112 7.64 -7.31 -18.53
C ALA A 112 9.15 -6.99 -18.56
N GLN A 113 9.62 -6.05 -17.74
CA GLN A 113 11.04 -5.74 -17.60
C GLN A 113 11.86 -6.93 -17.08
N VAL A 114 11.37 -7.60 -16.03
CA VAL A 114 12.05 -8.77 -15.47
C VAL A 114 12.19 -9.88 -16.51
N ARG A 115 11.17 -10.11 -17.34
CA ARG A 115 11.22 -11.11 -18.42
C ARG A 115 12.24 -10.72 -19.49
N ALA A 116 12.24 -9.47 -19.93
CA ALA A 116 13.19 -8.99 -20.95
C ALA A 116 14.65 -9.15 -20.48
N ASN A 117 14.95 -8.83 -19.22
CA ASN A 117 16.29 -8.96 -18.66
C ASN A 117 16.75 -10.41 -18.47
N ARG A 118 15.85 -11.39 -18.48
CA ARG A 118 16.17 -12.83 -18.37
C ARG A 118 16.50 -13.47 -19.73
N THR A 119 16.16 -12.82 -20.81
CA THR A 119 16.35 -13.30 -22.19
C THR A 119 17.51 -12.59 -22.90
N ALA A 120 18.12 -11.63 -22.27
CA ALA A 120 19.33 -10.94 -22.72
C ALA A 120 20.57 -11.53 -22.06
#